data_0b28929a2a6a43733690bc8e6c030c30
#
_entry.id   0b28929a2a6a43733690bc8e6c030c30
#
_cell.length_a   1.000
_cell.length_b   1.000
_cell.length_c   1.000
_cell.angle_alpha   90.00
_cell.angle_beta   90.00
_cell.angle_gamma   90.00
#
_symmetry.space_group_name_H-M   'P 1'
#
loop_
_entity.id
_entity.type
_entity.pdbx_description
1 polymer ?
#
loop_
_entity_poly.entity_id
_entity_poly.type
_entity_poly.pdbx_seq_one_letter_code
_entity_poly.pdbx_strand_id
1 'polypeptide(L)'
;SSGSAVNRFWQLPQSYEELVKRREAITAWAELTYGYLGRSPDHVGSCLAGMVMGIDVFENHSPQRARALLDYYEYVRDRDLFVTYVIANPRSDHSKAVGQQEEDQFLIAAISDEDSEGITIKGAKMLGTSAVIADEVLVATGQPLRAGEEMYAFCAAVPMNAKGLKILPRKSYEAAAVSQFDNPLSTNLDENDAVLFFDEVKV
;
A
#
# COMPACT_ATOMS: atom_id res chain seq x y z
N SER A 1 12.02 15.76 15.95
CA SER A 1 11.89 14.32 16.25
C SER A 1 10.90 14.17 17.42
N SER A 2 9.96 13.24 17.29
CA SER A 2 8.95 12.92 18.31
C SER A 2 9.56 12.32 19.60
N GLY A 3 10.84 11.96 19.59
CA GLY A 3 11.51 11.22 20.66
C GLY A 3 11.17 9.71 20.69
N SER A 4 10.34 9.23 19.77
CA SER A 4 10.00 7.82 19.63
C SER A 4 11.16 7.01 19.08
N ALA A 5 11.34 5.79 19.58
CA ALA A 5 12.22 4.79 18.97
C ALA A 5 11.50 4.24 17.73
N VAL A 6 12.10 4.41 16.56
CA VAL A 6 11.52 3.98 15.28
C VAL A 6 12.48 3.05 14.55
N ASN A 7 11.94 2.19 13.69
CA ASN A 7 12.76 1.33 12.86
C ASN A 7 13.59 2.18 11.89
N ARG A 8 14.83 1.77 11.65
CA ARG A 8 15.77 2.54 10.84
C ARG A 8 15.40 2.57 9.35
N PHE A 9 14.60 1.67 8.85
CA PHE A 9 14.14 1.75 7.46
C PHE A 9 13.30 3.01 7.18
N TRP A 10 12.71 3.64 8.20
CA TRP A 10 12.03 4.93 8.10
C TRP A 10 12.98 6.13 7.96
N GLN A 11 14.29 5.95 8.19
CA GLN A 11 15.23 7.06 8.14
C GLN A 11 15.29 7.68 6.74
N LEU A 12 15.31 9.01 6.69
CA LEU A 12 15.62 9.80 5.49
C LEU A 12 17.13 10.03 5.46
N PRO A 13 17.91 9.21 4.75
CA PRO A 13 19.37 9.29 4.81
C PRO A 13 19.88 10.56 4.11
N GLN A 14 20.75 11.30 4.79
CA GLN A 14 21.39 12.52 4.27
C GLN A 14 22.90 12.34 4.04
N SER A 15 23.44 11.17 4.34
CA SER A 15 24.82 10.82 4.11
C SER A 15 24.97 9.37 3.65
N TYR A 16 26.13 9.05 3.09
CA TYR A 16 26.46 7.67 2.70
C TYR A 16 26.43 6.72 3.92
N GLU A 17 26.94 7.17 5.06
CA GLU A 17 26.94 6.37 6.28
C GLU A 17 25.53 6.05 6.76
N GLU A 18 24.61 7.01 6.72
CA GLU A 18 23.22 6.81 7.08
C GLU A 18 22.51 5.86 6.10
N LEU A 19 22.81 5.95 4.81
CA LEU A 19 22.29 5.04 3.81
C LEU A 19 22.76 3.59 4.06
N VAL A 20 24.04 3.41 4.43
CA VAL A 20 24.60 2.09 4.79
C VAL A 20 23.86 1.53 6.02
N LYS A 21 23.72 2.32 7.07
CA LYS A 21 23.01 1.89 8.29
C LYS A 21 21.54 1.56 8.05
N ARG A 22 20.88 2.30 7.15
CA ARG A 22 19.52 1.99 6.72
C ARG A 22 19.46 0.65 5.98
N ARG A 23 20.38 0.41 5.05
CA ARG A 23 20.52 -0.86 4.33
C ARG A 23 20.76 -2.03 5.29
N GLU A 24 21.61 -1.87 6.31
CA GLU A 24 21.84 -2.89 7.33
C GLU A 24 20.55 -3.29 8.07
N ALA A 25 19.69 -2.34 8.40
CA ALA A 25 18.39 -2.62 9.01
C ALA A 25 17.46 -3.42 8.07
N ILE A 26 17.43 -3.08 6.78
CA ILE A 26 16.67 -3.83 5.77
C ILE A 26 17.25 -5.24 5.57
N THR A 27 18.57 -5.38 5.58
CA THR A 27 19.26 -6.67 5.49
C THR A 27 18.86 -7.58 6.67
N ALA A 28 18.77 -7.05 7.89
CA ALA A 28 18.34 -7.82 9.04
C ALA A 28 16.93 -8.40 8.90
N TRP A 29 15.99 -7.68 8.28
CA TRP A 29 14.67 -8.19 7.91
C TRP A 29 14.77 -9.35 6.90
N ALA A 30 15.59 -9.17 5.87
CA ALA A 30 15.77 -10.20 4.85
C ALA A 30 16.43 -11.47 5.42
N GLU A 31 17.41 -11.33 6.30
CA GLU A 31 18.06 -12.45 6.99
C GLU A 31 17.09 -13.22 7.90
N LEU A 32 16.24 -12.50 8.65
CA LEU A 32 15.23 -13.10 9.53
C LEU A 32 14.23 -13.99 8.78
N THR A 33 13.93 -13.64 7.54
CA THR A 33 12.95 -14.34 6.69
C THR A 33 13.61 -15.15 5.59
N TYR A 34 14.93 -15.28 5.58
CA TYR A 34 15.71 -15.91 4.51
C TYR A 34 15.41 -15.35 3.11
N GLY A 35 14.97 -14.08 3.05
CA GLY A 35 14.59 -13.42 1.80
C GLY A 35 13.25 -13.88 1.20
N TYR A 36 12.46 -14.67 1.89
CA TYR A 36 11.18 -15.19 1.39
C TYR A 36 9.96 -14.31 1.69
N LEU A 37 10.11 -13.25 2.47
CA LEU A 37 9.03 -12.28 2.68
C LEU A 37 9.13 -11.17 1.63
N GLY A 38 8.24 -11.18 0.65
CA GLY A 38 8.26 -10.25 -0.49
C GLY A 38 7.72 -8.85 -0.16
N ARG A 39 6.85 -8.75 0.85
CA ARG A 39 6.25 -7.52 1.34
C ARG A 39 6.63 -7.26 2.79
N SER A 40 7.94 -7.20 3.06
CA SER A 40 8.44 -6.85 4.39
C SER A 40 8.04 -5.41 4.76
N PRO A 41 8.00 -5.08 6.08
CA PRO A 41 7.55 -3.77 6.56
C PRO A 41 8.32 -2.58 5.97
N ASP A 42 9.58 -2.77 5.59
CA ASP A 42 10.41 -1.75 4.96
C ASP A 42 10.00 -1.40 3.54
N HIS A 43 9.21 -2.24 2.85
CA HIS A 43 8.88 -2.04 1.44
C HIS A 43 8.12 -0.73 1.21
N VAL A 44 6.95 -0.56 1.81
CA VAL A 44 6.17 0.69 1.70
C VAL A 44 6.82 1.82 2.48
N GLY A 45 7.46 1.52 3.62
CA GLY A 45 8.26 2.48 4.37
C GLY A 45 9.35 3.13 3.53
N SER A 46 9.99 2.36 2.66
CA SER A 46 10.99 2.88 1.70
C SER A 46 10.36 3.74 0.60
N CYS A 47 9.18 3.37 0.11
CA CYS A 47 8.45 4.18 -0.86
C CYS A 47 8.06 5.54 -0.26
N LEU A 48 7.50 5.55 0.93
CA LEU A 48 7.13 6.79 1.63
C LEU A 48 8.34 7.66 1.95
N ALA A 49 9.44 7.06 2.42
CA ALA A 49 10.68 7.78 2.64
C ALA A 49 11.22 8.43 1.34
N GLY A 50 11.15 7.70 0.22
CA GLY A 50 11.52 8.22 -1.10
C GLY A 50 10.64 9.40 -1.55
N MET A 51 9.33 9.31 -1.34
CA MET A 51 8.39 10.42 -1.64
C MET A 51 8.71 11.66 -0.80
N VAL A 52 8.99 11.49 0.49
CA VAL A 52 9.36 12.60 1.38
C VAL A 52 10.73 13.19 1.03
N MET A 53 11.68 12.39 0.57
CA MET A 53 12.97 12.92 0.09
C MET A 53 12.84 13.73 -1.21
N GLY A 54 11.80 13.48 -2.00
CA GLY A 54 11.44 14.24 -3.21
C GLY A 54 10.24 15.17 -2.99
N ILE A 55 10.07 15.71 -1.80
CA ILE A 55 8.87 16.47 -1.40
C ILE A 55 8.61 17.71 -2.26
N ASP A 56 9.67 18.29 -2.82
CA ASP A 56 9.61 19.44 -3.72
C ASP A 56 8.71 19.20 -4.95
N VAL A 57 8.66 17.97 -5.44
CA VAL A 57 7.75 17.59 -6.55
C VAL A 57 6.28 17.77 -6.13
N PHE A 58 5.96 17.38 -4.91
CA PHE A 58 4.59 17.52 -4.36
C PHE A 58 4.28 18.95 -4.00
N GLU A 59 5.22 19.70 -3.42
CA GLU A 59 5.08 21.12 -3.07
C GLU A 59 4.81 21.98 -4.31
N ASN A 60 5.51 21.72 -5.41
CA ASN A 60 5.32 22.41 -6.69
C ASN A 60 3.92 22.17 -7.28
N HIS A 61 3.30 21.02 -6.99
CA HIS A 61 1.94 20.73 -7.44
C HIS A 61 0.89 21.27 -6.45
N SER A 62 1.03 20.97 -5.16
CA SER A 62 0.12 21.39 -4.10
C SER A 62 0.81 21.38 -2.73
N PRO A 63 1.12 22.54 -2.13
CA PRO A 63 1.70 22.59 -0.79
C PRO A 63 0.86 21.87 0.28
N GLN A 64 -0.47 21.87 0.15
CA GLN A 64 -1.38 21.19 1.05
C GLN A 64 -1.18 19.64 0.97
N ARG A 65 -1.07 19.09 -0.24
CA ARG A 65 -0.85 17.66 -0.45
C ARG A 65 0.55 17.23 0.00
N ALA A 66 1.56 18.08 -0.22
CA ALA A 66 2.90 17.85 0.33
C ALA A 66 2.88 17.78 1.86
N ARG A 67 2.15 18.70 2.51
CA ARG A 67 1.99 18.66 3.96
C ARG A 67 1.29 17.39 4.44
N ALA A 68 0.23 16.97 3.78
CA ALA A 68 -0.48 15.74 4.10
C ALA A 68 0.44 14.49 3.98
N LEU A 69 1.31 14.45 2.96
CA LEU A 69 2.30 13.38 2.82
C LEU A 69 3.31 13.36 3.96
N LEU A 70 3.81 14.53 4.38
CA LEU A 70 4.73 14.64 5.53
C LEU A 70 4.05 14.19 6.82
N ASP A 71 2.84 14.66 7.09
CA ASP A 71 2.08 14.30 8.28
C ASP A 71 1.78 12.78 8.31
N TYR A 72 1.43 12.20 7.17
CA TYR A 72 1.21 10.76 7.04
C TYR A 72 2.49 9.97 7.29
N TYR A 73 3.62 10.39 6.69
CA TYR A 73 4.91 9.74 6.91
C TYR A 73 5.30 9.77 8.40
N GLU A 74 5.13 10.91 9.08
CA GLU A 74 5.40 11.02 10.52
C GLU A 74 4.48 10.13 11.35
N TYR A 75 3.21 10.08 10.99
CA TYR A 75 2.19 9.25 11.64
C TYR A 75 2.55 7.75 11.59
N VAL A 76 2.83 7.21 10.39
CA VAL A 76 3.14 5.79 10.24
C VAL A 76 4.50 5.42 10.83
N ARG A 77 5.50 6.30 10.69
CA ARG A 77 6.83 6.13 11.28
C ARG A 77 6.78 6.07 12.80
N ASP A 78 6.11 7.03 13.43
CA ASP A 78 6.13 7.19 14.88
C ASP A 78 5.29 6.13 15.60
N ARG A 79 4.38 5.48 14.89
CA ARG A 79 3.60 4.33 15.37
C ARG A 79 4.11 2.98 14.89
N ASP A 80 5.15 2.97 14.07
CA ASP A 80 5.75 1.78 13.45
C ASP A 80 4.68 0.89 12.77
N LEU A 81 3.78 1.53 11.99
CA LEU A 81 2.68 0.83 11.33
C LEU A 81 3.18 -0.03 10.16
N PHE A 82 2.60 -1.19 10.02
CA PHE A 82 2.78 -2.01 8.83
C PHE A 82 1.81 -1.56 7.73
N VAL A 83 2.36 -0.95 6.70
CA VAL A 83 1.59 -0.47 5.55
C VAL A 83 1.87 -1.37 4.35
N THR A 84 0.81 -1.91 3.75
CA THR A 84 0.89 -2.58 2.44
C THR A 84 0.39 -1.66 1.34
N TYR A 85 0.37 -2.14 0.08
CA TYR A 85 -0.20 -1.39 -1.02
C TYR A 85 -1.01 -2.27 -1.97
N VAL A 86 -1.93 -1.66 -2.69
CA VAL A 86 -2.72 -2.32 -3.72
C VAL A 86 -2.87 -1.42 -4.94
N ILE A 87 -2.37 -1.88 -6.09
CA ILE A 87 -2.38 -1.14 -7.35
C ILE A 87 -3.03 -1.93 -8.49
N ALA A 88 -3.10 -3.26 -8.35
CA ALA A 88 -3.62 -4.14 -9.38
C ALA A 88 -5.15 -4.05 -9.46
N ASN A 89 -5.65 -3.88 -10.67
CA ASN A 89 -7.08 -3.88 -10.93
C ASN A 89 -7.62 -5.32 -10.97
N PRO A 90 -8.88 -5.57 -10.61
CA PRO A 90 -9.56 -6.82 -10.88
C PRO A 90 -9.44 -7.21 -12.36
N ARG A 91 -9.63 -8.49 -12.67
CA ARG A 91 -9.63 -8.95 -14.07
C ARG A 91 -10.67 -8.18 -14.85
N SER A 92 -10.18 -7.43 -15.79
CA SER A 92 -10.93 -6.66 -16.76
C SER A 92 -10.38 -6.96 -18.15
N ASP A 93 -11.00 -6.48 -19.19
CA ASP A 93 -10.47 -6.61 -20.54
C ASP A 93 -9.21 -5.75 -20.68
N HIS A 94 -8.03 -6.39 -20.61
CA HIS A 94 -6.75 -5.71 -20.70
C HIS A 94 -6.47 -5.04 -22.07
N SER A 95 -7.29 -5.32 -23.10
CA SER A 95 -7.22 -4.62 -24.38
C SER A 95 -7.88 -3.25 -24.33
N LYS A 96 -8.69 -2.97 -23.32
CA LYS A 96 -9.42 -1.72 -23.12
C LYS A 96 -8.76 -0.85 -22.06
N ALA A 97 -8.90 0.46 -22.22
CA ALA A 97 -8.50 1.42 -21.18
C ALA A 97 -9.39 1.28 -19.93
N VAL A 98 -8.91 1.80 -18.80
CA VAL A 98 -9.60 1.68 -17.51
C VAL A 98 -11.03 2.20 -17.58
N GLY A 99 -11.24 3.36 -18.19
CA GLY A 99 -12.56 3.98 -18.37
C GLY A 99 -13.42 3.39 -19.49
N GLN A 100 -12.93 2.40 -20.22
CA GLN A 100 -13.64 1.74 -21.34
C GLN A 100 -14.18 0.35 -21.00
N GLN A 101 -14.19 -0.02 -19.73
CA GLN A 101 -14.80 -1.28 -19.27
C GLN A 101 -16.33 -1.18 -19.38
N GLU A 102 -16.96 -2.20 -19.99
CA GLU A 102 -18.39 -2.14 -20.36
C GLU A 102 -19.34 -2.46 -19.19
N GLU A 103 -18.85 -3.11 -18.13
CA GLU A 103 -19.72 -3.68 -17.12
C GLU A 103 -20.10 -2.68 -16.01
N ASP A 104 -19.13 -2.06 -15.35
CA ASP A 104 -19.36 -1.10 -14.28
C ASP A 104 -18.13 -0.19 -14.13
N GLN A 105 -18.34 1.11 -14.10
CA GLN A 105 -17.27 2.07 -13.84
C GLN A 105 -16.59 1.86 -12.48
N PHE A 106 -17.26 1.20 -11.53
CA PHE A 106 -16.74 0.84 -10.21
C PHE A 106 -16.28 -0.63 -10.09
N LEU A 107 -16.10 -1.34 -11.20
CA LEU A 107 -15.36 -2.62 -11.17
C LEU A 107 -13.95 -2.40 -10.62
N ILE A 108 -13.34 -1.28 -10.94
CA ILE A 108 -12.02 -0.84 -10.50
C ILE A 108 -12.21 0.27 -9.46
N ALA A 109 -11.39 0.27 -8.41
CA ALA A 109 -11.47 1.32 -7.39
C ALA A 109 -11.27 2.72 -8.00
N ALA A 110 -12.22 3.58 -7.73
CA ALA A 110 -12.32 4.94 -8.24
C ALA A 110 -12.84 5.90 -7.17
N ILE A 111 -12.63 7.19 -7.37
CA ILE A 111 -13.28 8.23 -6.56
C ILE A 111 -14.74 8.30 -6.99
N SER A 112 -15.66 8.04 -6.05
CA SER A 112 -17.11 8.17 -6.25
C SER A 112 -17.62 9.55 -5.82
N ASP A 113 -16.96 10.18 -4.86
CA ASP A 113 -17.27 11.52 -4.36
C ASP A 113 -16.03 12.20 -3.79
N GLU A 114 -15.99 13.53 -3.85
CA GLU A 114 -14.94 14.36 -3.26
C GLU A 114 -15.56 15.61 -2.63
N ASP A 115 -15.17 15.90 -1.38
CA ASP A 115 -15.63 17.08 -0.66
C ASP A 115 -14.47 17.71 0.16
N SER A 116 -14.80 18.67 1.02
CA SER A 116 -13.81 19.37 1.86
C SER A 116 -13.12 18.48 2.91
N GLU A 117 -13.67 17.30 3.19
CA GLU A 117 -13.14 16.37 4.19
C GLU A 117 -12.26 15.27 3.55
N GLY A 118 -12.35 15.07 2.24
CA GLY A 118 -11.53 14.08 1.52
C GLY A 118 -12.24 13.44 0.34
N ILE A 119 -11.84 12.22 -0.01
CA ILE A 119 -12.42 11.46 -1.12
C ILE A 119 -13.17 10.23 -0.61
N THR A 120 -14.18 9.81 -1.35
CA THR A 120 -14.88 8.54 -1.14
C THR A 120 -14.49 7.56 -2.24
N ILE A 121 -14.03 6.38 -1.84
CA ILE A 121 -13.55 5.35 -2.77
C ILE A 121 -14.61 4.27 -2.89
N LYS A 122 -14.91 3.86 -4.14
CA LYS A 122 -15.78 2.75 -4.49
C LYS A 122 -15.12 1.84 -5.52
N GLY A 123 -15.41 0.54 -5.45
CA GLY A 123 -14.90 -0.45 -6.40
C GLY A 123 -13.94 -1.44 -5.78
N ALA A 124 -13.02 -2.02 -6.56
CA ALA A 124 -12.13 -3.04 -6.07
C ALA A 124 -10.69 -2.92 -6.56
N LYS A 125 -9.78 -3.44 -5.78
CA LYS A 125 -8.38 -3.72 -6.13
C LYS A 125 -8.03 -5.16 -5.73
N MET A 126 -7.08 -5.76 -6.43
CA MET A 126 -6.63 -7.13 -6.14
C MET A 126 -5.12 -7.21 -5.91
N LEU A 127 -4.66 -8.37 -5.47
CA LEU A 127 -3.28 -8.62 -5.08
C LEU A 127 -2.82 -7.72 -3.92
N GLY A 128 -3.72 -7.54 -2.93
CA GLY A 128 -3.37 -6.93 -1.66
C GLY A 128 -2.56 -7.89 -0.80
N THR A 129 -1.28 -8.04 -1.15
CA THR A 129 -0.34 -8.92 -0.44
C THR A 129 -0.16 -8.41 0.98
N SER A 130 -0.26 -9.30 1.96
CA SER A 130 -0.20 -8.99 3.39
C SER A 130 -1.34 -8.11 3.94
N ALA A 131 -2.38 -7.82 3.16
CA ALA A 131 -3.49 -6.96 3.62
C ALA A 131 -4.19 -7.49 4.88
N VAL A 132 -4.17 -8.82 5.10
CA VAL A 132 -4.80 -9.44 6.27
C VAL A 132 -4.08 -9.17 7.59
N ILE A 133 -2.83 -8.71 7.54
CA ILE A 133 -1.98 -8.42 8.71
C ILE A 133 -1.49 -6.97 8.74
N ALA A 134 -1.85 -6.16 7.73
CA ALA A 134 -1.46 -4.75 7.66
C ALA A 134 -2.33 -3.87 8.56
N ASP A 135 -1.78 -2.77 9.03
CA ASP A 135 -2.53 -1.71 9.71
C ASP A 135 -3.26 -0.81 8.72
N GLU A 136 -2.58 -0.50 7.61
CA GLU A 136 -3.10 0.36 6.54
C GLU A 136 -2.71 -0.14 5.15
N VAL A 137 -3.44 0.29 4.14
CA VAL A 137 -3.15 0.02 2.75
C VAL A 137 -3.07 1.30 1.93
N LEU A 138 -1.99 1.47 1.15
CA LEU A 138 -1.92 2.48 0.10
C LEU A 138 -2.66 1.96 -1.14
N VAL A 139 -3.72 2.65 -1.49
CA VAL A 139 -4.51 2.38 -2.70
C VAL A 139 -4.08 3.36 -3.78
N ALA A 140 -3.60 2.85 -4.90
CA ALA A 140 -3.14 3.71 -5.98
C ALA A 140 -3.46 3.10 -7.35
N THR A 141 -3.35 3.91 -8.39
CA THR A 141 -3.43 3.47 -9.77
C THR A 141 -2.03 3.40 -10.37
N GLY A 142 -1.64 2.19 -10.77
CA GLY A 142 -0.32 1.92 -11.35
C GLY A 142 -0.28 1.94 -12.90
N GLN A 143 -1.40 2.22 -13.55
CA GLN A 143 -1.51 2.25 -15.01
C GLN A 143 -1.58 3.68 -15.53
N PRO A 144 -1.05 3.95 -16.75
CA PRO A 144 -1.26 5.22 -17.41
C PRO A 144 -2.75 5.49 -17.63
N LEU A 145 -3.19 6.69 -17.27
CA LEU A 145 -4.57 7.13 -17.43
C LEU A 145 -4.69 8.08 -18.63
N ARG A 146 -5.88 8.14 -19.21
CA ARG A 146 -6.24 9.04 -20.31
C ARG A 146 -7.13 10.18 -19.81
N ALA A 147 -7.27 11.22 -20.60
CA ALA A 147 -8.27 12.26 -20.34
C ALA A 147 -9.67 11.65 -20.24
N GLY A 148 -10.43 12.01 -19.20
CA GLY A 148 -11.73 11.42 -18.86
C GLY A 148 -11.66 10.25 -17.86
N GLU A 149 -10.46 9.87 -17.41
CA GLU A 149 -10.24 8.80 -16.43
C GLU A 149 -9.77 9.35 -15.06
N GLU A 150 -10.03 10.64 -14.81
CA GLU A 150 -9.55 11.36 -13.61
C GLU A 150 -10.03 10.71 -12.30
N MET A 151 -11.21 10.09 -12.28
CA MET A 151 -11.74 9.39 -11.12
C MET A 151 -10.86 8.23 -10.63
N TYR A 152 -10.00 7.69 -11.50
CA TYR A 152 -9.05 6.64 -11.16
C TYR A 152 -7.67 7.18 -10.76
N ALA A 153 -7.46 8.50 -10.87
CA ALA A 153 -6.17 9.17 -10.63
C ALA A 153 -6.01 9.55 -9.16
N PHE A 154 -5.82 8.58 -8.29
CA PHE A 154 -5.62 8.85 -6.86
C PHE A 154 -4.57 7.94 -6.23
N CYS A 155 -4.03 8.41 -5.10
CA CYS A 155 -3.27 7.62 -4.14
C CYS A 155 -3.74 8.03 -2.75
N ALA A 156 -4.27 7.08 -2.00
CA ALA A 156 -4.81 7.30 -0.66
C ALA A 156 -4.38 6.19 0.29
N ALA A 157 -4.16 6.54 1.55
CA ALA A 157 -3.95 5.58 2.63
C ALA A 157 -5.30 5.27 3.28
N VAL A 158 -5.61 3.99 3.41
CA VAL A 158 -6.87 3.50 3.97
C VAL A 158 -6.58 2.61 5.17
N PRO A 159 -7.07 2.94 6.37
CA PRO A 159 -6.99 2.05 7.51
C PRO A 159 -7.71 0.73 7.24
N MET A 160 -7.11 -0.40 7.63
CA MET A 160 -7.71 -1.73 7.36
C MET A 160 -9.02 -1.99 8.10
N ASN A 161 -9.35 -1.16 9.09
CA ASN A 161 -10.63 -1.16 9.80
C ASN A 161 -11.61 -0.08 9.30
N ALA A 162 -11.33 0.58 8.18
CA ALA A 162 -12.20 1.61 7.62
C ALA A 162 -13.60 1.07 7.34
N LYS A 163 -14.61 1.89 7.68
CA LYS A 163 -16.01 1.52 7.40
C LYS A 163 -16.22 1.40 5.88
N GLY A 164 -16.80 0.29 5.44
CA GLY A 164 -17.04 0.01 4.03
C GLY A 164 -15.90 -0.77 3.35
N LEU A 165 -14.71 -0.88 3.96
CA LEU A 165 -13.67 -1.75 3.44
C LEU A 165 -14.00 -3.22 3.75
N LYS A 166 -13.96 -4.06 2.73
CA LYS A 166 -14.13 -5.52 2.83
C LYS A 166 -12.92 -6.21 2.23
N ILE A 167 -12.37 -7.18 2.94
CA ILE A 167 -11.19 -7.93 2.53
C ILE A 167 -11.59 -9.36 2.25
N LEU A 168 -11.29 -9.85 1.05
CA LEU A 168 -11.48 -11.24 0.67
C LEU A 168 -10.09 -11.86 0.44
N PRO A 169 -9.52 -12.52 1.47
CA PRO A 169 -8.24 -13.20 1.32
C PRO A 169 -8.38 -14.49 0.53
N ARG A 170 -7.32 -14.90 -0.15
CA ARG A 170 -7.25 -16.25 -0.70
C ARG A 170 -7.17 -17.29 0.42
N LYS A 171 -7.38 -18.55 0.08
CA LYS A 171 -7.17 -19.66 1.00
C LYS A 171 -5.78 -19.61 1.61
N SER A 172 -5.69 -19.70 2.94
CA SER A 172 -4.42 -19.84 3.65
C SER A 172 -3.83 -21.22 3.37
N TYR A 173 -2.61 -21.26 2.87
CA TYR A 173 -1.87 -22.52 2.70
C TYR A 173 -1.42 -23.10 4.04
N GLU A 174 -1.12 -22.24 5.02
CA GLU A 174 -0.82 -22.63 6.39
C GLU A 174 -1.99 -23.38 7.03
N ALA A 175 -3.18 -22.76 7.06
CA ALA A 175 -4.37 -23.33 7.68
C ALA A 175 -4.88 -24.60 6.96
N ALA A 176 -4.54 -24.77 5.69
CA ALA A 176 -5.01 -25.89 4.87
C ALA A 176 -3.99 -27.01 4.71
N ALA A 177 -2.75 -26.83 5.12
CA ALA A 177 -1.70 -27.83 4.99
C ALA A 177 -1.95 -29.03 5.91
N VAL A 178 -1.85 -30.24 5.36
CA VAL A 178 -1.86 -31.48 6.15
C VAL A 178 -0.49 -31.71 6.79
N SER A 179 0.57 -31.26 6.10
CA SER A 179 1.94 -31.27 6.60
C SER A 179 2.72 -30.08 6.04
N GLN A 180 3.82 -29.73 6.69
CA GLN A 180 4.73 -28.69 6.18
C GLN A 180 5.36 -29.07 4.83
N PHE A 181 5.41 -30.35 4.51
CA PHE A 181 5.95 -30.84 3.24
C PHE A 181 5.10 -30.41 2.03
N ASP A 182 3.78 -30.25 2.21
CA ASP A 182 2.87 -29.90 1.11
C ASP A 182 3.13 -28.49 0.56
N ASN A 183 3.41 -27.53 1.46
CA ASN A 183 3.65 -26.13 1.13
C ASN A 183 4.74 -25.55 2.05
N PRO A 184 6.01 -26.02 1.94
CA PRO A 184 7.02 -25.78 2.96
C PRO A 184 7.37 -24.29 3.20
N LEU A 185 7.30 -23.46 2.19
CA LEU A 185 7.54 -22.02 2.34
C LEU A 185 6.29 -21.29 2.84
N SER A 186 5.15 -21.52 2.18
CA SER A 186 3.89 -20.82 2.53
C SER A 186 3.38 -21.19 3.91
N THR A 187 3.70 -22.38 4.44
CA THR A 187 3.32 -22.79 5.80
C THR A 187 3.95 -21.89 6.87
N ASN A 188 5.13 -21.32 6.58
CA ASN A 188 5.86 -20.49 7.53
C ASN A 188 5.89 -19.00 7.13
N LEU A 189 5.74 -18.68 5.85
CA LEU A 189 6.01 -17.36 5.27
C LEU A 189 4.88 -16.93 4.31
N ASP A 190 3.63 -17.31 4.62
CA ASP A 190 2.49 -16.95 3.79
C ASP A 190 2.08 -15.49 4.03
N GLU A 191 2.35 -14.63 3.07
CA GLU A 191 1.91 -13.24 3.09
C GLU A 191 0.42 -13.07 2.80
N ASN A 192 -0.22 -14.08 2.26
CA ASN A 192 -1.62 -14.12 1.84
C ASN A 192 -2.05 -12.90 0.99
N ASP A 193 -2.52 -13.17 -0.22
CA ASP A 193 -3.09 -12.13 -1.07
C ASP A 193 -4.59 -11.97 -0.84
N ALA A 194 -5.08 -10.77 -1.01
CA ALA A 194 -6.49 -10.45 -0.87
C ALA A 194 -7.01 -9.59 -2.03
N VAL A 195 -8.32 -9.67 -2.25
CA VAL A 195 -9.08 -8.65 -2.96
C VAL A 195 -9.66 -7.69 -1.94
N LEU A 196 -9.51 -6.41 -2.20
CA LEU A 196 -10.06 -5.34 -1.38
C LEU A 196 -11.25 -4.72 -2.12
N PHE A 197 -12.41 -4.70 -1.46
CA PHE A 197 -13.62 -4.06 -1.94
C PHE A 197 -13.88 -2.81 -1.12
N PHE A 198 -14.05 -1.70 -1.82
CA PHE A 198 -14.37 -0.40 -1.25
C PHE A 198 -15.85 -0.10 -1.50
N ASP A 199 -16.63 -0.08 -0.44
CA ASP A 199 -18.07 0.19 -0.45
C ASP A 199 -18.32 1.56 0.21
N GLU A 200 -18.13 2.62 -0.59
CA GLU A 200 -18.19 4.02 -0.15
C GLU A 200 -17.25 4.30 1.03
N VAL A 201 -15.97 3.97 0.86
CA VAL A 201 -14.94 4.20 1.89
C VAL A 201 -14.48 5.64 1.84
N LYS A 202 -14.76 6.42 2.89
CA LYS A 202 -14.32 7.81 3.06
C LYS A 202 -12.91 7.86 3.64
N VAL A 203 -12.03 8.65 3.04
CA VAL A 203 -10.64 8.89 3.45
C VAL A 203 -10.24 10.34 3.22
#